data_8d46252e597f4a7d87d9ef4ffd72b948
#
_entry.id   8d46252e597f4a7d87d9ef4ffd72b948
#
_cell.length_a   1.000
_cell.length_b   1.000
_cell.length_c   1.000
_cell.angle_alpha   90.00
_cell.angle_beta   90.00
_cell.angle_gamma   90.00
#
_symmetry.space_group_name_H-M   'P 1'
#
loop_
_entity.id
_entity.type
_entity.pdbx_description
1 polymer ?
#
loop_
_entity_poly.entity_id
_entity_poly.type
_entity_poly.pdbx_seq_one_letter_code
_entity_poly.pdbx_strand_id
1 'polypeptide(L)'
;MFGSHGMASDSAMRNMATLNKFWDGEAIRVTRSEVNKNVLLTGRRLALSLAVQASTVRAFFDGSKGLARGTGFGARFLIAWPKSTQGFRPYKEPANSFSALEAFKRKTLELINTDLVMDEKTGAIEAHTLILSAKAKAVWVAFYNDTEAEL
;
A
#
# COMPACT_ATOMS: atom_id res chain seq x y z
N MET A 1 4.27 4.66 -13.58
CA MET A 1 2.96 4.01 -13.49
C MET A 1 1.81 5.02 -13.60
N PHE A 2 1.93 6.20 -13.04
CA PHE A 2 0.96 7.30 -13.08
C PHE A 2 1.35 8.46 -14.01
N GLY A 3 2.22 8.22 -14.99
CA GLY A 3 2.53 9.18 -16.05
C GLY A 3 1.42 9.26 -17.10
N SER A 4 1.59 10.10 -18.13
CA SER A 4 0.57 10.38 -19.16
C SER A 4 -0.06 9.13 -19.78
N HIS A 5 0.72 8.07 -20.04
CA HIS A 5 0.23 6.80 -20.55
C HIS A 5 -0.54 5.95 -19.52
N GLY A 6 -0.19 6.08 -18.24
CA GLY A 6 -0.89 5.37 -17.15
C GLY A 6 -2.22 6.02 -16.75
N MET A 7 -2.47 7.25 -17.19
CA MET A 7 -3.68 8.01 -16.90
C MET A 7 -4.79 7.82 -17.96
N ALA A 8 -4.51 7.15 -19.09
CA ALA A 8 -5.58 6.70 -19.99
C ALA A 8 -6.52 5.78 -19.19
N SER A 9 -7.84 6.01 -19.29
CA SER A 9 -8.85 5.39 -18.43
C SER A 9 -8.71 3.86 -18.33
N ASP A 10 -8.47 3.18 -19.44
CA ASP A 10 -8.30 1.72 -19.48
C ASP A 10 -6.99 1.23 -18.82
N SER A 11 -5.94 2.02 -18.95
CA SER A 11 -4.65 1.70 -18.29
C SER A 11 -4.72 1.94 -16.79
N ALA A 12 -5.38 3.01 -16.37
CA ALA A 12 -5.59 3.32 -14.95
C ALA A 12 -6.43 2.22 -14.29
N MET A 13 -7.51 1.78 -14.92
CA MET A 13 -8.36 0.71 -14.41
C MET A 13 -7.61 -0.62 -14.28
N ARG A 14 -6.84 -1.03 -15.29
CA ARG A 14 -6.02 -2.25 -15.23
C ARG A 14 -4.96 -2.17 -14.14
N ASN A 15 -4.30 -1.01 -13.97
CA ASN A 15 -3.30 -0.81 -12.95
C ASN A 15 -3.91 -0.89 -11.53
N MET A 16 -5.06 -0.25 -11.30
CA MET A 16 -5.77 -0.32 -10.01
C MET A 16 -6.23 -1.75 -9.71
N ALA A 17 -6.81 -2.45 -10.68
CA ALA A 17 -7.21 -3.84 -10.51
C ALA A 17 -6.03 -4.76 -10.18
N THR A 18 -4.87 -4.56 -10.82
CA THR A 18 -3.65 -5.32 -10.52
C THR A 18 -3.14 -5.03 -9.10
N LEU A 19 -3.15 -3.76 -8.68
CA LEU A 19 -2.74 -3.38 -7.32
C LEU A 19 -3.70 -3.93 -6.25
N ASN A 20 -5.00 -3.96 -6.53
CA ASN A 20 -5.98 -4.61 -5.66
C ASN A 20 -5.70 -6.10 -5.49
N LYS A 21 -5.37 -6.81 -6.58
CA LYS A 21 -4.97 -8.23 -6.51
C LYS A 21 -3.73 -8.47 -5.64
N PHE A 22 -2.75 -7.58 -5.71
CA PHE A 22 -1.59 -7.65 -4.81
C PHE A 22 -1.95 -7.41 -3.35
N TRP A 23 -2.92 -6.55 -3.08
CA TRP A 23 -3.42 -6.36 -1.71
C TRP A 23 -4.09 -7.63 -1.19
N ASP A 24 -4.94 -8.23 -2.02
CA ASP A 24 -5.72 -9.43 -1.65
C ASP A 24 -4.87 -10.72 -1.67
N GLY A 25 -3.68 -10.69 -2.29
CA GLY A 25 -2.80 -11.86 -2.46
C GLY A 25 -3.33 -12.83 -3.52
N GLU A 26 -4.16 -12.35 -4.44
CA GLU A 26 -4.69 -13.15 -5.54
C GLU A 26 -3.59 -13.53 -6.55
N ALA A 27 -3.86 -14.62 -7.30
CA ALA A 27 -2.97 -15.02 -8.38
C ALA A 27 -3.01 -13.99 -9.53
N ILE A 28 -1.81 -13.57 -9.97
CA ILE A 28 -1.65 -12.64 -11.08
C ILE A 28 -0.91 -13.35 -12.19
N ARG A 29 -1.58 -13.47 -13.34
CA ARG A 29 -0.98 -14.01 -14.56
C ARG A 29 -0.60 -12.86 -15.48
N VAL A 30 0.66 -12.81 -15.87
CA VAL A 30 1.17 -11.91 -16.91
C VAL A 30 1.51 -12.76 -18.13
N THR A 31 0.70 -12.61 -19.18
CA THR A 31 0.92 -13.28 -20.47
C THR A 31 1.67 -12.32 -21.38
N ARG A 32 2.77 -12.76 -21.96
CA ARG A 32 3.54 -12.03 -22.96
C ARG A 32 3.49 -12.77 -24.27
N SER A 33 3.72 -12.05 -25.37
CA SER A 33 3.72 -12.62 -26.73
C SER A 33 4.77 -13.72 -26.92
N GLU A 34 5.85 -13.69 -26.13
CA GLU A 34 6.86 -14.75 -26.14
C GLU A 34 6.47 -15.85 -25.14
N VAL A 35 6.35 -17.07 -25.62
CA VAL A 35 5.82 -18.25 -24.88
C VAL A 35 6.56 -18.50 -23.55
N ASN A 36 7.86 -18.20 -23.49
CA ASN A 36 8.69 -18.46 -22.32
C ASN A 36 8.73 -17.29 -21.30
N LYS A 37 7.93 -16.23 -21.50
CA LYS A 37 7.90 -15.07 -20.62
C LYS A 37 6.56 -14.93 -19.86
N ASN A 38 5.77 -15.97 -19.82
CA ASN A 38 4.56 -15.99 -18.99
C ASN A 38 4.95 -16.18 -17.53
N VAL A 39 4.41 -15.30 -16.68
CA VAL A 39 4.66 -15.32 -15.24
C VAL A 39 3.35 -15.51 -14.51
N LEU A 40 3.32 -16.46 -13.58
CA LEU A 40 2.25 -16.63 -12.61
C LEU A 40 2.80 -16.28 -11.23
N LEU A 41 2.26 -15.24 -10.64
CA LEU A 41 2.55 -14.83 -9.25
C LEU A 41 1.40 -15.29 -8.37
N THR A 42 1.70 -16.13 -7.37
CA THR A 42 0.72 -16.67 -6.43
C THR A 42 1.04 -16.21 -5.01
N GLY A 43 0.06 -15.76 -4.25
CA GLY A 43 0.22 -15.38 -2.84
C GLY A 43 1.18 -14.19 -2.61
N ARG A 44 1.45 -13.39 -3.64
CA ARG A 44 2.32 -12.20 -3.53
C ARG A 44 1.51 -11.01 -3.04
N ARG A 45 2.07 -10.27 -2.10
CA ARG A 45 1.45 -9.06 -1.54
C ARG A 45 2.37 -7.86 -1.71
N LEU A 46 1.78 -6.69 -1.88
CA LEU A 46 2.51 -5.43 -2.06
C LEU A 46 1.99 -4.40 -1.06
N ALA A 47 2.89 -3.84 -0.27
CA ALA A 47 2.65 -2.63 0.50
C ALA A 47 3.22 -1.42 -0.24
N LEU A 48 2.47 -0.32 -0.28
CA LEU A 48 2.87 0.93 -0.91
C LEU A 48 2.91 2.05 0.12
N SER A 49 4.01 2.80 0.13
CA SER A 49 4.11 4.07 0.85
C SER A 49 4.41 5.18 -0.14
N LEU A 50 3.53 6.16 -0.22
CA LEU A 50 3.60 7.22 -1.21
C LEU A 50 3.57 8.58 -0.53
N ALA A 51 4.52 9.45 -0.90
CA ALA A 51 4.48 10.87 -0.58
C ALA A 51 4.23 11.63 -1.89
N VAL A 52 3.07 12.25 -2.01
CA VAL A 52 2.63 12.93 -3.23
C VAL A 52 2.08 14.32 -2.93
N GLN A 53 2.11 15.19 -3.91
CA GLN A 53 1.52 16.52 -3.77
C GLN A 53 -0.01 16.44 -3.78
N ALA A 54 -0.65 17.34 -3.03
CA ALA A 54 -2.10 17.45 -2.95
C ALA A 54 -2.79 17.56 -4.32
N SER A 55 -2.22 18.33 -5.23
CA SER A 55 -2.71 18.49 -6.60
C SER A 55 -2.73 17.17 -7.38
N THR A 56 -1.69 16.34 -7.21
CA THR A 56 -1.59 15.02 -7.86
C THR A 56 -2.67 14.08 -7.34
N VAL A 57 -2.94 14.07 -6.03
CA VAL A 57 -4.00 13.24 -5.44
C VAL A 57 -5.36 13.67 -5.98
N ARG A 58 -5.65 14.98 -5.98
CA ARG A 58 -6.92 15.50 -6.53
C ARG A 58 -7.08 15.12 -7.99
N ALA A 59 -6.07 15.41 -8.82
CA ALA A 59 -6.09 15.08 -10.24
C ALA A 59 -6.31 13.58 -10.51
N PHE A 60 -5.75 12.71 -9.66
CA PHE A 60 -5.97 11.27 -9.77
C PHE A 60 -7.43 10.88 -9.47
N PHE A 61 -8.01 11.38 -8.39
CA PHE A 61 -9.41 11.07 -8.05
C PHE A 61 -10.40 11.68 -9.05
N ASP A 62 -10.17 12.91 -9.50
CA ASP A 62 -11.01 13.59 -10.49
C ASP A 62 -10.86 12.94 -11.88
N GLY A 63 -9.62 12.67 -12.30
CA GLY A 63 -9.30 12.08 -13.60
C GLY A 63 -9.70 10.61 -13.74
N SER A 64 -9.87 9.89 -12.63
CA SER A 64 -10.29 8.49 -12.64
C SER A 64 -11.78 8.29 -12.94
N LYS A 65 -12.56 9.37 -13.12
CA LYS A 65 -14.01 9.32 -13.38
C LYS A 65 -14.78 8.42 -12.39
N GLY A 66 -14.38 8.45 -11.13
CA GLY A 66 -14.97 7.63 -10.06
C GLY A 66 -14.43 6.19 -9.97
N LEU A 67 -13.57 5.74 -10.88
CA LEU A 67 -13.02 4.38 -10.87
C LEU A 67 -12.24 4.08 -9.59
N ALA A 68 -11.48 5.06 -9.07
CA ALA A 68 -10.71 4.88 -7.85
C ALA A 68 -11.62 4.59 -6.63
N ARG A 69 -12.83 5.13 -6.61
CA ARG A 69 -13.85 4.83 -5.59
C ARG A 69 -14.59 3.53 -5.89
N GLY A 70 -15.09 3.38 -7.13
CA GLY A 70 -15.92 2.24 -7.53
C GLY A 70 -15.19 0.88 -7.49
N THR A 71 -13.87 0.87 -7.64
CA THR A 71 -13.05 -0.36 -7.53
C THR A 71 -12.56 -0.65 -6.11
N GLY A 72 -12.90 0.19 -5.13
CA GLY A 72 -12.39 0.07 -3.76
C GLY A 72 -10.88 0.32 -3.64
N PHE A 73 -10.23 0.86 -4.68
CA PHE A 73 -8.79 1.13 -4.66
C PHE A 73 -8.42 2.11 -3.55
N GLY A 74 -9.16 3.22 -3.43
CA GLY A 74 -8.93 4.24 -2.41
C GLY A 74 -9.10 3.73 -0.98
N ALA A 75 -10.03 2.79 -0.76
CA ALA A 75 -10.31 2.21 0.55
C ALA A 75 -9.14 1.34 1.11
N ARG A 76 -8.18 0.99 0.27
CA ARG A 76 -6.98 0.22 0.66
C ARG A 76 -5.82 1.09 1.13
N PHE A 77 -6.00 2.41 1.20
CA PHE A 77 -4.96 3.36 1.62
C PHE A 77 -5.34 4.07 2.91
N LEU A 78 -4.37 4.17 3.81
CA LEU A 78 -4.42 5.13 4.90
C LEU A 78 -3.88 6.47 4.39
N ILE A 79 -4.72 7.48 4.37
CA ILE A 79 -4.38 8.80 3.81
C ILE A 79 -4.15 9.77 4.96
N ALA A 80 -2.94 10.33 5.04
CA ALA A 80 -2.62 11.42 5.95
C ALA A 80 -2.52 12.74 5.15
N TRP A 81 -3.18 13.78 5.64
CA TRP A 81 -3.16 15.10 5.05
C TRP A 81 -2.67 16.14 6.07
N PRO A 82 -1.37 16.14 6.40
CA PRO A 82 -0.83 17.04 7.41
C PRO A 82 -0.89 18.50 6.93
N LYS A 83 -1.02 19.42 7.87
CA LYS A 83 -0.88 20.85 7.58
C LYS A 83 0.54 21.15 7.12
N SER A 84 0.69 22.00 6.11
CA SER A 84 2.00 22.47 5.68
C SER A 84 2.69 23.24 6.80
N THR A 85 3.93 22.94 7.04
CA THR A 85 4.82 23.70 7.94
C THR A 85 5.70 24.69 7.17
N GLN A 86 5.46 24.88 5.89
CA GLN A 86 6.20 25.81 5.06
C GLN A 86 6.05 27.24 5.61
N GLY A 87 7.14 27.97 5.74
CA GLY A 87 7.18 29.29 6.40
C GLY A 87 7.42 29.22 7.92
N PHE A 88 7.28 28.04 8.55
CA PHE A 88 7.48 27.83 10.00
C PHE A 88 8.62 26.85 10.30
N ARG A 89 9.57 26.73 9.38
CA ARG A 89 10.73 25.81 9.51
C ARG A 89 12.02 26.61 9.62
N PRO A 90 12.35 27.19 10.82
CA PRO A 90 13.62 27.84 11.00
C PRO A 90 14.76 26.83 10.83
N TYR A 91 15.90 27.32 10.37
CA TYR A 91 17.10 26.50 10.31
C TYR A 91 17.45 25.95 11.70
N LYS A 92 17.82 24.71 11.76
CA LYS A 92 18.38 24.06 12.95
C LYS A 92 19.63 23.30 12.54
N GLU A 93 20.67 23.42 13.35
CA GLU A 93 21.85 22.58 13.15
C GLU A 93 21.48 21.10 13.24
N PRO A 94 22.03 20.26 12.34
CA PRO A 94 21.84 18.82 12.45
C PRO A 94 22.35 18.29 13.79
N ALA A 95 21.68 17.31 14.34
CA ALA A 95 22.18 16.64 15.53
C ALA A 95 23.49 15.90 15.24
N ASN A 96 24.40 15.85 16.21
CA ASN A 96 25.66 15.12 16.08
C ASN A 96 25.48 13.59 16.02
N SER A 97 24.31 13.09 16.39
CA SER A 97 23.96 11.68 16.30
C SER A 97 22.49 11.48 15.98
N PHE A 98 22.20 10.42 15.29
CA PHE A 98 20.84 10.04 14.86
C PHE A 98 20.48 8.64 15.37
N SER A 99 20.58 8.42 16.67
CA SER A 99 20.35 7.10 17.28
C SER A 99 18.99 6.47 16.91
N ALA A 100 17.94 7.28 16.82
CA ALA A 100 16.62 6.82 16.37
C ALA A 100 16.62 6.37 14.90
N LEU A 101 17.36 7.06 14.03
CA LEU A 101 17.51 6.67 12.63
C LEU A 101 18.28 5.36 12.51
N GLU A 102 19.34 5.18 13.27
CA GLU A 102 20.11 3.93 13.27
C GLU A 102 19.29 2.76 13.82
N ALA A 103 18.48 2.98 14.85
CA ALA A 103 17.54 1.98 15.35
C ALA A 103 16.49 1.59 14.29
N PHE A 104 15.96 2.58 13.57
CA PHE A 104 15.04 2.36 12.46
C PHE A 104 15.69 1.56 11.34
N LYS A 105 16.88 1.95 10.88
CA LYS A 105 17.62 1.22 9.84
C LYS A 105 17.87 -0.23 10.24
N ARG A 106 18.34 -0.47 11.46
CA ARG A 106 18.58 -1.82 11.96
C ARG A 106 17.30 -2.67 11.94
N LYS A 107 16.19 -2.11 12.44
CA LYS A 107 14.91 -2.83 12.45
C LYS A 107 14.40 -3.11 11.04
N THR A 108 14.57 -2.16 10.12
CA THR A 108 14.21 -2.34 8.71
C THR A 108 15.03 -3.45 8.06
N LEU A 109 16.34 -3.48 8.29
CA LEU A 109 17.21 -4.54 7.76
C LEU A 109 16.86 -5.91 8.36
N GLU A 110 16.57 -6.00 9.65
CA GLU A 110 16.08 -7.23 10.29
C GLU A 110 14.81 -7.75 9.60
N LEU A 111 13.83 -6.88 9.35
CA LEU A 111 12.60 -7.27 8.68
C LEU A 111 12.82 -7.70 7.23
N ILE A 112 13.67 -7.00 6.47
CA ILE A 112 13.97 -7.35 5.07
C ILE A 112 14.69 -8.69 4.97
N ASN A 113 15.54 -9.01 5.94
CA ASN A 113 16.31 -10.25 5.98
C ASN A 113 15.56 -11.40 6.68
N THR A 114 14.31 -11.20 7.11
CA THR A 114 13.49 -12.27 7.66
C THR A 114 13.11 -13.25 6.57
N ASP A 115 13.39 -14.53 6.78
CA ASP A 115 13.01 -15.59 5.87
C ASP A 115 11.49 -15.68 5.75
N LEU A 116 11.02 -15.77 4.50
CA LEU A 116 9.61 -15.95 4.22
C LEU A 116 9.28 -17.43 4.17
N VAL A 117 8.23 -17.85 4.88
CA VAL A 117 7.69 -19.18 4.77
C VAL A 117 6.94 -19.28 3.44
N MET A 118 7.31 -20.25 2.64
CA MET A 118 6.79 -20.47 1.30
C MET A 118 6.12 -21.83 1.21
N ASP A 119 4.93 -21.88 0.63
CA ASP A 119 4.30 -23.13 0.23
C ASP A 119 5.14 -23.80 -0.89
N GLU A 120 5.62 -25.01 -0.63
CA GLU A 120 6.52 -25.72 -1.54
C GLU A 120 5.88 -26.07 -2.89
N LYS A 121 4.54 -26.26 -2.92
CA LYS A 121 3.81 -26.68 -4.12
C LYS A 121 3.47 -25.51 -5.02
N THR A 122 3.07 -24.40 -4.44
CA THR A 122 2.58 -23.23 -5.18
C THR A 122 3.59 -22.11 -5.27
N GLY A 123 4.63 -22.13 -4.44
CA GLY A 123 5.58 -21.03 -4.28
C GLY A 123 4.92 -19.76 -3.73
N ALA A 124 3.74 -19.88 -3.14
CA ALA A 124 3.06 -18.76 -2.51
C ALA A 124 3.69 -18.44 -1.16
N ILE A 125 3.64 -17.17 -0.75
CA ILE A 125 4.02 -16.76 0.59
C ILE A 125 2.90 -17.22 1.55
N GLU A 126 3.25 -18.00 2.57
CA GLU A 126 2.34 -18.34 3.65
C GLU A 126 2.23 -17.14 4.60
N ALA A 127 1.08 -16.49 4.58
CA ALA A 127 0.81 -15.38 5.47
C ALA A 127 0.40 -15.89 6.86
N HIS A 128 1.07 -15.41 7.91
CA HIS A 128 0.64 -15.69 9.28
C HIS A 128 -0.71 -15.02 9.55
N THR A 129 -1.64 -15.78 10.09
CA THR A 129 -2.92 -15.26 10.57
C THR A 129 -2.73 -14.62 11.95
N LEU A 130 -2.95 -13.30 12.03
CA LEU A 130 -2.96 -12.59 13.30
C LEU A 130 -4.38 -12.57 13.88
N ILE A 131 -4.51 -13.04 15.11
CA ILE A 131 -5.78 -13.04 15.84
C ILE A 131 -5.77 -11.88 16.83
N LEU A 132 -6.83 -11.08 16.82
CA LEU A 132 -6.97 -10.00 17.80
C LEU A 132 -7.11 -10.56 19.21
N SER A 133 -6.33 -10.06 20.16
CA SER A 133 -6.56 -10.30 21.58
C SER A 133 -7.94 -9.75 21.99
N ALA A 134 -8.51 -10.23 23.08
CA ALA A 134 -9.80 -9.74 23.58
C ALA A 134 -9.83 -8.21 23.74
N LYS A 135 -8.73 -7.64 24.26
CA LYS A 135 -8.58 -6.18 24.41
C LYS A 135 -8.53 -5.45 23.07
N ALA A 136 -7.78 -5.97 22.11
CA ALA A 136 -7.69 -5.38 20.77
C ALA A 136 -9.04 -5.48 20.03
N LYS A 137 -9.75 -6.60 20.19
CA LYS A 137 -11.09 -6.80 19.63
C LYS A 137 -12.09 -5.80 20.19
N ALA A 138 -12.06 -5.53 21.51
CA ALA A 138 -12.95 -4.53 22.10
C ALA A 138 -12.72 -3.12 21.51
N VAL A 139 -11.46 -2.71 21.34
CA VAL A 139 -11.10 -1.43 20.69
C VAL A 139 -11.58 -1.40 19.24
N TRP A 140 -11.38 -2.48 18.50
CA TRP A 140 -11.83 -2.58 17.12
C TRP A 140 -13.34 -2.48 16.99
N VAL A 141 -14.10 -3.15 17.87
CA VAL A 141 -15.57 -3.12 17.86
C VAL A 141 -16.09 -1.72 18.17
N ALA A 142 -15.48 -1.01 19.14
CA ALA A 142 -15.84 0.38 19.43
C ALA A 142 -15.62 1.27 18.20
N PHE A 143 -14.43 1.21 17.59
CA PHE A 143 -14.10 1.95 16.37
C PHE A 143 -15.07 1.63 15.22
N TYR A 144 -15.39 0.35 15.01
CA TYR A 144 -16.34 -0.06 13.96
C TYR A 144 -17.72 0.57 14.18
N ASN A 145 -18.25 0.47 15.40
CA ASN A 145 -19.57 1.03 15.71
C ASN A 145 -19.62 2.56 15.60
N ASP A 146 -18.56 3.26 16.04
CA ASP A 146 -18.46 4.71 15.92
C ASP A 146 -18.42 5.12 14.43
N THR A 147 -17.66 4.41 13.59
CA THR A 147 -17.59 4.67 12.15
C THR A 147 -18.94 4.44 11.46
N GLU A 148 -19.64 3.34 11.79
CA GLU A 148 -20.98 3.05 11.22
C GLU A 148 -22.02 4.09 11.63
N ALA A 149 -21.88 4.69 12.80
CA ALA A 149 -22.81 5.71 13.27
C ALA A 149 -22.61 7.06 12.57
N GLU A 150 -21.45 7.30 11.93
CA GLU A 150 -21.12 8.53 11.19
C GLU A 150 -21.49 8.44 9.69
N LEU A 151 -21.82 7.27 9.17
CA LEU A 151 -22.18 7.02 7.76
C LEU A 151 -23.68 7.20 7.50
#